data_594427b4c1ced4c45198153609131312
#
_entry.id   594427b4c1ced4c45198153609131312
#
_cell.length_a   1.000
_cell.length_b   1.000
_cell.length_c   1.000
_cell.angle_alpha   90.00
_cell.angle_beta   90.00
_cell.angle_gamma   90.00
#
_symmetry.space_group_name_H-M   'P 1'
#
loop_
_entity.id
_entity.type
_entity.pdbx_description
1 polymer ?
#
loop_
_entity_poly.entity_id
_entity_poly.type
_entity_poly.pdbx_seq_one_letter_code
_entity_poly.pdbx_strand_id
1 'polypeptide(L)'
;YVFYVLLVGLSPWVSIPYSDSTALIIPVLMLYLYTNVDTGGFKNVKIACFSFLGVLGYMIKPQTAILFISVFLISMVFIRLRYIKKTVKYLSIFLISILISYFSIGIFMSSNNITVNKELEISYPHFVKMGLNNITDGGYLSDDAGKSMSFRSTKERKEENIVVIKERLKEYGIVGLLKHQIKKTLVTYNDGTFAWSQEGNFYWRVNEEKSKIERFFRNIYYETGSNHSIFKYIVQGAWLTILVMQSLNTFIKRKDMDNNVRVILLSLIGLFIFESIFEARARYLYTYVPIFIISGMIGLNGFMDWMKKR
;
A
#
# COMPACT_ATOMS: atom_id res chain seq x y z
N TYR A 1 0.15 12.34 16.19
CA TYR A 1 -1.12 12.89 15.69
C TYR A 1 -0.91 13.88 14.53
N VAL A 2 0.02 14.87 14.63
CA VAL A 2 0.22 15.91 13.61
C VAL A 2 0.43 15.33 12.23
N PHE A 3 1.36 14.39 12.06
CA PHE A 3 1.62 13.75 10.76
C PHE A 3 0.41 12.99 10.21
N TYR A 4 -0.37 12.34 11.08
CA TYR A 4 -1.60 11.66 10.65
C TYR A 4 -2.64 12.66 10.15
N VAL A 5 -2.84 13.76 10.86
CA VAL A 5 -3.75 14.83 10.42
C VAL A 5 -3.30 15.40 9.08
N LEU A 6 -2.02 15.74 8.91
CA LEU A 6 -1.50 16.33 7.68
C LEU A 6 -1.56 15.38 6.48
N LEU A 7 -1.14 14.13 6.65
CA LEU A 7 -0.95 13.19 5.54
C LEU A 7 -2.19 12.34 5.24
N VAL A 8 -3.08 12.17 6.22
CA VAL A 8 -4.30 11.36 6.07
C VAL A 8 -5.55 12.21 6.28
N GLY A 9 -5.70 12.85 7.45
CA GLY A 9 -6.93 13.54 7.83
C GLY A 9 -7.28 14.74 6.94
N LEU A 10 -6.28 15.49 6.48
CA LEU A 10 -6.44 16.62 5.54
C LEU A 10 -6.19 16.23 4.09
N SER A 11 -5.89 14.97 3.81
CA SER A 11 -5.73 14.51 2.42
C SER A 11 -7.08 14.43 1.73
N PRO A 12 -7.24 15.04 0.55
CA PRO A 12 -8.48 14.95 -0.21
C PRO A 12 -8.85 13.51 -0.62
N TRP A 13 -7.88 12.59 -0.63
CA TRP A 13 -8.13 11.16 -0.91
C TRP A 13 -9.12 10.52 0.05
N VAL A 14 -9.24 11.02 1.30
CA VAL A 14 -10.23 10.50 2.27
C VAL A 14 -11.67 10.62 1.77
N SER A 15 -11.97 11.66 1.01
CA SER A 15 -13.31 11.91 0.48
C SER A 15 -13.61 11.19 -0.84
N ILE A 16 -12.61 10.53 -1.45
CA ILE A 16 -12.75 9.83 -2.71
C ILE A 16 -12.91 8.33 -2.45
N PRO A 17 -13.97 7.67 -2.95
CA PRO A 17 -14.20 6.24 -2.77
C PRO A 17 -13.29 5.40 -3.69
N TYR A 18 -11.99 5.64 -3.63
CA TYR A 18 -10.97 4.84 -4.29
C TYR A 18 -10.58 3.63 -3.45
N SER A 19 -10.06 2.60 -4.09
CA SER A 19 -9.57 1.40 -3.38
C SER A 19 -8.47 1.73 -2.38
N ASP A 20 -7.62 2.73 -2.66
CA ASP A 20 -6.56 3.19 -1.75
C ASP A 20 -7.12 3.77 -0.46
N SER A 21 -8.13 4.62 -0.56
CA SER A 21 -8.80 5.26 0.58
C SER A 21 -9.63 4.26 1.38
N THR A 22 -10.38 3.41 0.67
CA THR A 22 -11.22 2.38 1.30
C THR A 22 -10.37 1.35 2.04
N ALA A 23 -9.22 0.97 1.48
CA ALA A 23 -8.33 -0.02 2.08
C ALA A 23 -7.46 0.54 3.22
N LEU A 24 -7.34 1.85 3.39
CA LEU A 24 -6.41 2.50 4.34
C LEU A 24 -6.56 2.00 5.78
N ILE A 25 -7.80 1.76 6.22
CA ILE A 25 -8.07 1.30 7.59
C ILE A 25 -7.63 -0.15 7.82
N ILE A 26 -7.54 -0.97 6.77
CA ILE A 26 -7.32 -2.42 6.89
C ILE A 26 -5.95 -2.76 7.47
N PRO A 27 -4.81 -2.26 6.93
CA PRO A 27 -3.51 -2.50 7.53
C PRO A 27 -3.41 -2.04 8.99
N VAL A 28 -4.08 -0.94 9.34
CA VAL A 28 -4.11 -0.41 10.71
C VAL A 28 -4.84 -1.37 11.65
N LEU A 29 -6.03 -1.83 11.27
CA LEU A 29 -6.80 -2.80 12.06
C LEU A 29 -6.07 -4.15 12.17
N MET A 30 -5.45 -4.61 11.09
CA MET A 30 -4.66 -5.83 11.10
C MET A 30 -3.47 -5.71 12.04
N LEU A 31 -2.73 -4.60 12.01
CA LEU A 31 -1.62 -4.35 12.92
C LEU A 31 -2.11 -4.29 14.38
N TYR A 32 -3.22 -3.62 14.64
CA TYR A 32 -3.85 -3.55 15.95
C TYR A 32 -4.23 -4.96 16.49
N LEU A 33 -4.87 -5.78 15.67
CA LEU A 33 -5.23 -7.16 16.06
C LEU A 33 -3.99 -8.01 16.31
N TYR A 34 -2.95 -7.86 15.50
CA TYR A 34 -1.70 -8.59 15.67
C TYR A 34 -0.98 -8.20 16.97
N THR A 35 -0.79 -6.92 17.21
CA THR A 35 -0.08 -6.41 18.40
C THR A 35 -0.81 -6.76 19.70
N ASN A 36 -2.14 -6.89 19.65
CA ASN A 36 -2.99 -7.20 20.79
C ASN A 36 -3.46 -8.66 20.84
N VAL A 37 -2.89 -9.56 20.04
CA VAL A 37 -3.37 -10.94 19.91
C VAL A 37 -3.32 -11.73 21.21
N ASP A 38 -2.34 -11.44 22.07
CA ASP A 38 -2.14 -12.14 23.36
C ASP A 38 -2.77 -11.41 24.57
N THR A 39 -3.36 -10.23 24.38
CA THR A 39 -3.95 -9.40 25.44
C THR A 39 -5.47 -9.60 25.54
N GLY A 40 -6.05 -9.49 26.73
CA GLY A 40 -7.49 -9.35 26.93
C GLY A 40 -8.38 -10.54 26.51
N GLY A 41 -7.83 -11.75 26.35
CA GLY A 41 -8.59 -12.92 25.91
C GLY A 41 -8.97 -12.93 24.42
N PHE A 42 -9.90 -13.82 24.03
CA PHE A 42 -10.43 -13.93 22.66
C PHE A 42 -9.40 -14.10 21.54
N LYS A 43 -8.24 -14.70 21.83
CA LYS A 43 -7.14 -14.89 20.87
C LYS A 43 -7.59 -15.51 19.54
N ASN A 44 -8.41 -16.56 19.58
CA ASN A 44 -8.90 -17.22 18.38
C ASN A 44 -9.76 -16.29 17.52
N VAL A 45 -10.60 -15.45 18.15
CA VAL A 45 -11.43 -14.46 17.45
C VAL A 45 -10.55 -13.38 16.79
N LYS A 46 -9.52 -12.92 17.49
CA LYS A 46 -8.58 -11.94 16.90
C LYS A 46 -7.85 -12.50 15.69
N ILE A 47 -7.42 -13.78 15.74
CA ILE A 47 -6.81 -14.45 14.58
C ILE A 47 -7.82 -14.58 13.44
N ALA A 48 -9.07 -14.93 13.72
CA ALA A 48 -10.11 -15.05 12.71
C ALA A 48 -10.43 -13.67 12.07
N CYS A 49 -10.59 -12.61 12.88
CA CYS A 49 -10.80 -11.25 12.39
C CYS A 49 -9.60 -10.75 11.57
N PHE A 50 -8.38 -11.03 12.00
CA PHE A 50 -7.17 -10.69 11.25
C PHE A 50 -7.16 -11.37 9.88
N SER A 51 -7.51 -12.67 9.83
CA SER A 51 -7.58 -13.45 8.58
C SER A 51 -8.67 -12.92 7.65
N PHE A 52 -9.84 -12.60 8.21
CA PHE A 52 -10.95 -11.98 7.46
C PHE A 52 -10.53 -10.64 6.83
N LEU A 53 -9.91 -9.76 7.62
CA LEU A 53 -9.42 -8.47 7.12
C LEU A 53 -8.33 -8.65 6.05
N GLY A 54 -7.48 -9.67 6.16
CA GLY A 54 -6.47 -9.99 5.15
C GLY A 54 -7.09 -10.38 3.81
N VAL A 55 -8.13 -11.24 3.82
CA VAL A 55 -8.86 -11.64 2.61
C VAL A 55 -9.64 -10.46 2.03
N LEU A 56 -10.41 -9.77 2.84
CA LEU A 56 -11.19 -8.59 2.42
C LEU A 56 -10.26 -7.51 1.84
N GLY A 57 -9.18 -7.23 2.52
CA GLY A 57 -8.19 -6.27 2.08
C GLY A 57 -7.58 -6.63 0.73
N TYR A 58 -7.16 -7.89 0.55
CA TYR A 58 -6.64 -8.36 -0.73
C TYR A 58 -7.65 -8.19 -1.88
N MET A 59 -8.93 -8.43 -1.63
CA MET A 59 -9.98 -8.26 -2.65
C MET A 59 -10.24 -6.80 -3.00
N ILE A 60 -10.08 -5.87 -2.05
CA ILE A 60 -10.22 -4.42 -2.29
C ILE A 60 -8.94 -3.87 -2.93
N LYS A 61 -7.78 -4.19 -2.35
CA LYS A 61 -6.46 -3.72 -2.78
C LYS A 61 -5.38 -4.76 -2.46
N PRO A 62 -4.79 -5.43 -3.46
CA PRO A 62 -3.82 -6.52 -3.24
C PRO A 62 -2.63 -6.17 -2.34
N GLN A 63 -2.21 -4.91 -2.32
CA GLN A 63 -1.12 -4.42 -1.48
C GLN A 63 -1.37 -4.65 0.02
N THR A 64 -2.62 -4.67 0.49
CA THR A 64 -2.94 -4.91 1.90
C THR A 64 -2.48 -6.29 2.38
N ALA A 65 -2.37 -7.26 1.46
CA ALA A 65 -1.85 -8.59 1.75
C ALA A 65 -0.38 -8.58 2.20
N ILE A 66 0.38 -7.52 1.92
CA ILE A 66 1.80 -7.43 2.28
C ILE A 66 1.96 -7.48 3.81
N LEU A 67 1.15 -6.74 4.57
CA LEU A 67 1.17 -6.83 6.04
C LEU A 67 0.76 -8.23 6.53
N PHE A 68 -0.24 -8.82 5.88
CA PHE A 68 -0.70 -10.18 6.19
C PHE A 68 0.43 -11.21 5.99
N ILE A 69 1.13 -11.14 4.85
CA ILE A 69 2.28 -11.99 4.55
C ILE A 69 3.42 -11.74 5.56
N SER A 70 3.67 -10.48 5.92
CA SER A 70 4.72 -10.12 6.88
C SER A 70 4.48 -10.72 8.26
N VAL A 71 3.23 -10.68 8.75
CA VAL A 71 2.83 -11.36 10.01
C VAL A 71 3.04 -12.85 9.91
N PHE A 72 2.62 -13.46 8.80
CA PHE A 72 2.78 -14.90 8.57
C PHE A 72 4.26 -15.29 8.57
N LEU A 73 5.12 -14.60 7.81
CA LEU A 73 6.55 -14.90 7.73
C LEU A 73 7.26 -14.73 9.08
N ILE A 74 7.02 -13.65 9.81
CA ILE A 74 7.61 -13.45 11.14
C ILE A 74 7.12 -14.53 12.11
N SER A 75 5.85 -14.90 12.06
CA SER A 75 5.30 -15.96 12.90
C SER A 75 5.95 -17.31 12.59
N MET A 76 6.24 -17.60 11.32
CA MET A 76 6.92 -18.86 10.91
C MET A 76 8.38 -18.91 11.36
N VAL A 77 9.14 -17.81 11.18
CA VAL A 77 10.57 -17.73 11.56
C VAL A 77 10.77 -17.94 13.08
N PHE A 78 9.83 -17.51 13.91
CA PHE A 78 9.93 -17.60 15.36
C PHE A 78 9.17 -18.80 15.98
N ILE A 79 8.80 -19.81 15.16
CA ILE A 79 8.28 -21.09 15.66
C ILE A 79 9.35 -21.78 16.50
N ARG A 80 9.00 -22.10 17.75
CA ARG A 80 9.79 -22.97 18.60
C ARG A 80 9.20 -24.37 18.57
N LEU A 81 9.99 -25.38 18.25
CA LEU A 81 9.57 -26.79 18.20
C LEU A 81 8.87 -27.26 19.50
N ARG A 82 9.28 -26.72 20.66
CA ARG A 82 8.64 -26.97 21.95
C ARG A 82 7.14 -26.65 21.96
N TYR A 83 6.67 -25.73 21.10
CA TYR A 83 5.28 -25.28 21.07
C TYR A 83 4.55 -25.69 19.79
N ILE A 84 5.04 -26.70 19.08
CA ILE A 84 4.52 -27.13 17.77
C ILE A 84 3.00 -27.34 17.76
N LYS A 85 2.44 -28.04 18.78
CA LYS A 85 0.99 -28.28 18.88
C LYS A 85 0.19 -26.96 18.94
N LYS A 86 0.69 -25.95 19.69
CA LYS A 86 0.07 -24.65 19.83
C LYS A 86 0.16 -23.87 18.51
N THR A 87 1.29 -23.95 17.83
CA THR A 87 1.51 -23.34 16.53
C THR A 87 0.60 -23.94 15.47
N VAL A 88 0.50 -25.28 15.38
CA VAL A 88 -0.41 -25.97 14.47
C VAL A 88 -1.86 -25.53 14.70
N LYS A 89 -2.31 -25.47 15.97
CA LYS A 89 -3.65 -24.97 16.29
C LYS A 89 -3.93 -23.59 15.73
N TYR A 90 -3.02 -22.61 15.96
CA TYR A 90 -3.25 -21.24 15.48
C TYR A 90 -3.14 -21.12 13.95
N LEU A 91 -2.24 -21.87 13.34
CA LEU A 91 -2.14 -21.97 11.89
C LEU A 91 -3.44 -22.56 11.29
N SER A 92 -4.00 -23.60 11.91
CA SER A 92 -5.28 -24.16 11.46
C SER A 92 -6.42 -23.16 11.57
N ILE A 93 -6.54 -22.42 12.69
CA ILE A 93 -7.54 -21.35 12.83
C ILE A 93 -7.35 -20.30 11.74
N PHE A 94 -6.13 -19.89 11.49
CA PHE A 94 -5.78 -18.91 10.47
C PHE A 94 -6.22 -19.37 9.06
N LEU A 95 -5.84 -20.59 8.65
CA LEU A 95 -6.18 -21.14 7.33
C LEU A 95 -7.69 -21.38 7.17
N ILE A 96 -8.34 -21.95 8.20
CA ILE A 96 -9.80 -22.15 8.18
C ILE A 96 -10.52 -20.79 8.06
N SER A 97 -10.07 -19.79 8.79
CA SER A 97 -10.66 -18.44 8.73
C SER A 97 -10.49 -17.79 7.36
N ILE A 98 -9.36 -18.01 6.68
CA ILE A 98 -9.17 -17.57 5.29
C ILE A 98 -10.21 -18.20 4.37
N LEU A 99 -10.38 -19.53 4.46
CA LEU A 99 -11.34 -20.26 3.63
C LEU A 99 -12.77 -19.77 3.90
N ILE A 100 -13.17 -19.69 5.17
CA ILE A 100 -14.51 -19.21 5.55
C ILE A 100 -14.72 -17.78 5.01
N SER A 101 -13.73 -16.90 5.16
CA SER A 101 -13.82 -15.51 4.68
C SER A 101 -13.98 -15.44 3.16
N TYR A 102 -13.18 -16.20 2.43
CA TYR A 102 -13.25 -16.27 0.97
C TYR A 102 -14.64 -16.73 0.49
N PHE A 103 -15.15 -17.82 1.05
CA PHE A 103 -16.48 -18.33 0.72
C PHE A 103 -17.61 -17.39 1.14
N SER A 104 -17.52 -16.77 2.33
CA SER A 104 -18.52 -15.81 2.82
C SER A 104 -18.62 -14.59 1.92
N ILE A 105 -17.48 -14.04 1.48
CA ILE A 105 -17.46 -12.90 0.55
C ILE A 105 -18.00 -13.34 -0.81
N GLY A 106 -17.65 -14.54 -1.29
CA GLY A 106 -18.20 -15.10 -2.53
C GLY A 106 -19.72 -15.25 -2.49
N ILE A 107 -20.27 -15.77 -1.40
CA ILE A 107 -21.72 -15.87 -1.17
C ILE A 107 -22.36 -14.49 -1.15
N PHE A 108 -21.77 -13.52 -0.43
CA PHE A 108 -22.26 -12.14 -0.38
C PHE A 108 -22.32 -11.51 -1.79
N MET A 109 -21.26 -11.64 -2.58
CA MET A 109 -21.22 -11.13 -3.96
C MET A 109 -22.31 -11.77 -4.82
N SER A 110 -22.43 -13.10 -4.77
CA SER A 110 -23.46 -13.84 -5.52
C SER A 110 -24.88 -13.45 -5.13
N SER A 111 -25.16 -13.32 -3.82
CA SER A 111 -26.47 -12.95 -3.29
C SER A 111 -26.88 -11.52 -3.67
N ASN A 112 -25.92 -10.64 -3.94
CA ASN A 112 -26.18 -9.26 -4.38
C ASN A 112 -26.01 -9.08 -5.90
N ASN A 113 -25.98 -10.16 -6.68
CA ASN A 113 -25.80 -10.15 -8.14
C ASN A 113 -24.53 -9.38 -8.58
N ILE A 114 -23.48 -9.35 -7.75
CA ILE A 114 -22.20 -8.77 -8.10
C ILE A 114 -21.43 -9.80 -8.93
N THR A 115 -21.40 -9.61 -10.23
CA THR A 115 -20.70 -10.49 -11.17
C THR A 115 -19.38 -9.87 -11.61
N VAL A 116 -18.31 -10.67 -11.58
CA VAL A 116 -17.01 -10.28 -12.13
C VAL A 116 -16.89 -10.86 -13.53
N ASN A 117 -16.79 -10.00 -14.53
CA ASN A 117 -16.52 -10.46 -15.89
C ASN A 117 -15.01 -10.73 -16.03
N LYS A 118 -14.64 -12.02 -16.02
CA LYS A 118 -13.24 -12.46 -16.11
C LYS A 118 -12.56 -12.07 -17.43
N GLU A 119 -13.31 -11.87 -18.50
CA GLU A 119 -12.75 -11.44 -19.80
C GLU A 119 -12.32 -9.97 -19.80
N LEU A 120 -12.87 -9.16 -18.87
CA LEU A 120 -12.49 -7.77 -18.68
C LEU A 120 -11.38 -7.59 -17.63
N GLU A 121 -10.98 -8.66 -16.97
CA GLU A 121 -9.97 -8.61 -15.91
C GLU A 121 -8.62 -8.16 -16.48
N ILE A 122 -8.04 -7.14 -15.82
CA ILE A 122 -6.67 -6.69 -16.08
C ILE A 122 -5.74 -7.50 -15.18
N SER A 123 -4.99 -8.41 -15.76
CA SER A 123 -4.10 -9.31 -15.03
C SER A 123 -2.79 -8.64 -14.58
N TYR A 124 -2.10 -9.24 -13.61
CA TYR A 124 -0.82 -8.73 -13.07
C TYR A 124 0.23 -8.37 -14.14
N PRO A 125 0.44 -9.12 -15.26
CA PRO A 125 1.39 -8.73 -16.28
C PRO A 125 1.16 -7.35 -16.88
N HIS A 126 -0.08 -6.83 -16.91
CA HIS A 126 -0.33 -5.46 -17.32
C HIS A 126 0.39 -4.44 -16.43
N PHE A 127 0.26 -4.58 -15.12
CA PHE A 127 0.88 -3.66 -14.16
C PHE A 127 2.41 -3.81 -14.12
N VAL A 128 2.95 -5.02 -14.35
CA VAL A 128 4.40 -5.24 -14.50
C VAL A 128 4.92 -4.57 -15.77
N LYS A 129 4.20 -4.71 -16.90
CA LYS A 129 4.52 -4.01 -18.14
C LYS A 129 4.54 -2.50 -17.94
N MET A 130 3.52 -1.94 -17.29
CA MET A 130 3.48 -0.52 -16.91
C MET A 130 4.70 -0.13 -16.08
N GLY A 131 5.02 -0.92 -15.05
CA GLY A 131 6.15 -0.68 -14.16
C GLY A 131 7.52 -0.72 -14.84
N LEU A 132 7.61 -1.24 -16.05
CA LEU A 132 8.83 -1.31 -16.85
C LEU A 132 8.88 -0.29 -18.01
N ASN A 133 7.89 0.60 -18.17
CA ASN A 133 7.98 1.61 -19.22
C ASN A 133 9.01 2.70 -18.87
N ASN A 134 9.75 3.15 -19.86
CA ASN A 134 10.78 4.18 -19.71
C ASN A 134 10.29 5.62 -19.96
N ILE A 135 9.07 5.76 -20.46
CA ILE A 135 8.50 7.07 -20.85
C ILE A 135 8.03 7.82 -19.59
N THR A 136 7.40 7.10 -18.67
CA THR A 136 6.87 7.66 -17.42
C THR A 136 7.62 7.12 -16.18
N ASP A 137 8.83 6.60 -16.38
CA ASP A 137 9.65 5.97 -15.34
C ASP A 137 8.87 4.92 -14.50
N GLY A 138 8.08 4.09 -15.20
CA GLY A 138 7.26 3.04 -14.59
C GLY A 138 5.87 3.47 -14.12
N GLY A 139 5.47 4.73 -14.36
CA GLY A 139 4.13 5.22 -14.08
C GLY A 139 3.10 4.82 -15.14
N TYR A 140 1.90 5.36 -15.03
CA TYR A 140 0.82 5.11 -15.98
C TYR A 140 1.19 5.62 -17.39
N LEU A 141 1.00 4.76 -18.39
CA LEU A 141 1.17 5.09 -19.81
C LEU A 141 -0.11 4.70 -20.56
N SER A 142 -0.78 5.71 -21.17
CA SER A 142 -2.05 5.52 -21.89
C SER A 142 -1.96 4.50 -23.03
N ASP A 143 -0.84 4.49 -23.75
CA ASP A 143 -0.62 3.58 -24.88
C ASP A 143 -0.53 2.11 -24.41
N ASP A 144 0.17 1.86 -23.30
CA ASP A 144 0.23 0.55 -22.68
C ASP A 144 -1.15 0.07 -22.20
N ALA A 145 -1.93 0.99 -21.59
CA ALA A 145 -3.29 0.71 -21.16
C ALA A 145 -4.21 0.44 -22.34
N GLY A 146 -4.19 1.29 -23.36
CA GLY A 146 -4.99 1.17 -24.58
C GLY A 146 -4.69 -0.13 -25.30
N LYS A 147 -3.41 -0.49 -25.50
CA LYS A 147 -3.01 -1.76 -26.11
C LYS A 147 -3.51 -2.96 -25.31
N SER A 148 -3.38 -2.94 -23.97
CA SER A 148 -3.91 -4.03 -23.15
C SER A 148 -5.43 -4.17 -23.24
N MET A 149 -6.16 -3.06 -23.32
CA MET A 149 -7.63 -3.06 -23.40
C MET A 149 -8.15 -3.43 -24.80
N SER A 150 -7.34 -3.34 -25.85
CA SER A 150 -7.75 -3.70 -27.22
C SER A 150 -7.94 -5.20 -27.42
N PHE A 151 -7.33 -6.05 -26.58
CA PHE A 151 -7.49 -7.49 -26.65
C PHE A 151 -8.83 -7.94 -26.08
N ARG A 152 -9.53 -8.83 -26.79
CA ARG A 152 -10.85 -9.33 -26.39
C ARG A 152 -10.80 -10.35 -25.26
N SER A 153 -9.73 -11.16 -25.19
CA SER A 153 -9.59 -12.19 -24.18
C SER A 153 -8.50 -11.85 -23.15
N THR A 154 -8.72 -12.23 -21.89
CA THR A 154 -7.73 -12.11 -20.81
C THR A 154 -6.46 -12.92 -21.13
N LYS A 155 -6.58 -14.05 -21.86
CA LYS A 155 -5.44 -14.88 -22.25
C LYS A 155 -4.52 -14.14 -23.23
N GLU A 156 -5.06 -13.62 -24.34
CA GLU A 156 -4.29 -12.85 -25.33
C GLU A 156 -3.63 -11.62 -24.69
N ARG A 157 -4.38 -10.89 -23.88
CA ARG A 157 -3.88 -9.74 -23.12
C ARG A 157 -2.68 -10.10 -22.24
N LYS A 158 -2.76 -11.24 -21.55
CA LYS A 158 -1.68 -11.72 -20.67
C LYS A 158 -0.45 -12.12 -21.48
N GLU A 159 -0.62 -12.86 -22.57
CA GLU A 159 0.48 -13.33 -23.44
C GLU A 159 1.23 -12.14 -24.04
N GLU A 160 0.52 -11.17 -24.60
CA GLU A 160 1.11 -9.96 -25.18
C GLU A 160 1.85 -9.11 -24.12
N ASN A 161 1.25 -8.91 -22.96
CA ASN A 161 1.94 -8.19 -21.89
C ASN A 161 3.23 -8.89 -21.45
N ILE A 162 3.27 -10.22 -21.42
CA ILE A 162 4.48 -10.99 -21.10
C ILE A 162 5.55 -10.81 -22.18
N VAL A 163 5.18 -10.74 -23.46
CA VAL A 163 6.12 -10.47 -24.55
C VAL A 163 6.79 -9.11 -24.34
N VAL A 164 6.00 -8.06 -24.14
CA VAL A 164 6.52 -6.69 -23.91
C VAL A 164 7.40 -6.61 -22.65
N ILE A 165 7.03 -7.31 -21.57
CA ILE A 165 7.87 -7.39 -20.35
C ILE A 165 9.25 -7.94 -20.69
N LYS A 166 9.33 -9.06 -21.43
CA LYS A 166 10.60 -9.69 -21.81
C LYS A 166 11.46 -8.77 -22.69
N GLU A 167 10.83 -8.07 -23.64
CA GLU A 167 11.51 -7.10 -24.51
C GLU A 167 12.11 -5.96 -23.70
N ARG A 168 11.31 -5.31 -22.82
CA ARG A 168 11.78 -4.22 -21.96
C ARG A 168 12.91 -4.64 -21.02
N LEU A 169 12.81 -5.83 -20.41
CA LEU A 169 13.87 -6.37 -19.55
C LEU A 169 15.17 -6.62 -20.34
N LYS A 170 15.07 -7.12 -21.59
CA LYS A 170 16.22 -7.31 -22.47
C LYS A 170 16.84 -5.98 -22.88
N GLU A 171 16.05 -4.97 -23.19
CA GLU A 171 16.51 -3.63 -23.55
C GLU A 171 17.24 -2.94 -22.41
N TYR A 172 16.71 -3.04 -21.19
CA TYR A 172 17.36 -2.45 -20.02
C TYR A 172 18.70 -3.10 -19.68
N GLY A 173 18.81 -4.41 -19.80
CA GLY A 173 19.89 -5.15 -19.17
C GLY A 173 19.98 -4.88 -17.66
N ILE A 174 21.01 -5.36 -16.98
CA ILE A 174 21.12 -5.22 -15.51
C ILE A 174 21.31 -3.75 -15.10
N VAL A 175 22.23 -3.04 -15.75
CA VAL A 175 22.56 -1.65 -15.37
C VAL A 175 21.39 -0.69 -15.67
N GLY A 176 20.76 -0.85 -16.84
CA GLY A 176 19.59 -0.05 -17.22
C GLY A 176 18.43 -0.26 -16.27
N LEU A 177 18.17 -1.52 -15.87
CA LEU A 177 17.11 -1.86 -14.92
C LEU A 177 17.37 -1.22 -13.54
N LEU A 178 18.61 -1.23 -13.04
CA LEU A 178 18.95 -0.57 -11.78
C LEU A 178 18.71 0.95 -11.85
N LYS A 179 19.14 1.60 -12.94
CA LYS A 179 18.86 3.03 -13.16
C LYS A 179 17.36 3.33 -13.22
N HIS A 180 16.60 2.49 -13.92
CA HIS A 180 15.15 2.60 -13.99
C HIS A 180 14.51 2.46 -12.60
N GLN A 181 14.96 1.50 -11.77
CA GLN A 181 14.44 1.33 -10.41
C GLN A 181 14.69 2.54 -9.51
N ILE A 182 15.84 3.23 -9.64
CA ILE A 182 16.09 4.47 -8.91
C ILE A 182 15.07 5.55 -9.30
N LYS A 183 14.87 5.77 -10.59
CA LYS A 183 13.89 6.76 -11.09
C LYS A 183 12.47 6.42 -10.64
N LYS A 184 12.09 5.15 -10.78
CA LYS A 184 10.81 4.60 -10.36
C LYS A 184 10.57 4.83 -8.86
N THR A 185 11.57 4.59 -8.02
CA THR A 185 11.50 4.86 -6.58
C THR A 185 11.25 6.34 -6.31
N LEU A 186 11.90 7.24 -7.03
CA LEU A 186 11.65 8.68 -6.90
C LEU A 186 10.22 9.04 -7.30
N VAL A 187 9.71 8.52 -8.41
CA VAL A 187 8.30 8.72 -8.82
C VAL A 187 7.33 8.27 -7.74
N THR A 188 7.60 7.12 -7.10
CA THR A 188 6.70 6.56 -6.10
C THR A 188 6.77 7.30 -4.76
N TYR A 189 7.98 7.66 -4.28
CA TYR A 189 8.18 8.12 -2.90
C TYR A 189 8.35 9.63 -2.77
N ASN A 190 8.51 10.40 -3.86
CA ASN A 190 8.79 11.84 -3.81
C ASN A 190 7.53 12.71 -3.93
N ASP A 191 6.39 12.26 -3.44
CA ASP A 191 5.17 13.08 -3.46
C ASP A 191 4.31 12.87 -2.20
N GLY A 192 4.38 13.85 -1.30
CA GLY A 192 3.59 13.87 -0.06
C GLY A 192 2.10 14.15 -0.28
N THR A 193 1.68 14.53 -1.49
CA THR A 193 0.27 14.63 -1.85
C THR A 193 -0.30 13.28 -2.29
N PHE A 194 0.54 12.25 -2.42
CA PHE A 194 0.18 10.93 -2.92
C PHE A 194 -0.53 11.00 -4.27
N ALA A 195 0.08 11.69 -5.23
CA ALA A 195 -0.42 11.95 -6.57
C ALA A 195 -1.70 12.82 -6.64
N TRP A 196 -2.17 13.40 -5.55
CA TRP A 196 -3.34 14.27 -5.60
C TRP A 196 -3.14 15.46 -6.55
N SER A 197 -1.98 16.11 -6.48
CA SER A 197 -1.66 17.26 -7.36
C SER A 197 -1.70 16.91 -8.85
N GLN A 198 -1.54 15.65 -9.23
CA GLN A 198 -1.52 15.19 -10.62
C GLN A 198 -2.85 14.56 -11.05
N GLU A 199 -3.50 13.82 -10.14
CA GLU A 199 -4.66 12.99 -10.43
C GLU A 199 -5.96 13.51 -9.79
N GLY A 200 -5.88 14.46 -8.87
CA GLY A 200 -7.00 14.93 -8.05
C GLY A 200 -7.98 15.88 -8.74
N ASN A 201 -7.80 16.14 -10.04
CA ASN A 201 -8.64 17.07 -10.79
C ASN A 201 -9.99 16.48 -11.26
N PHE A 202 -10.52 15.45 -10.59
CA PHE A 202 -11.77 14.80 -10.98
C PHE A 202 -12.97 15.73 -10.98
N TYR A 203 -12.98 16.71 -10.08
CA TYR A 203 -14.13 17.59 -9.84
C TYR A 203 -14.04 18.94 -10.55
N TRP A 204 -13.04 19.17 -11.39
CA TRP A 204 -12.91 20.46 -12.09
C TRP A 204 -14.08 20.77 -13.01
N ARG A 205 -14.80 19.75 -13.49
CA ARG A 205 -16.01 19.87 -14.34
C ARG A 205 -17.31 19.95 -13.55
N VAL A 206 -17.27 19.72 -12.26
CA VAL A 206 -18.48 19.63 -11.44
C VAL A 206 -18.76 20.97 -10.81
N ASN A 207 -19.61 21.73 -11.47
CA ASN A 207 -20.33 22.91 -10.97
C ASN A 207 -19.57 24.24 -10.83
N GLU A 208 -20.30 25.29 -11.16
CA GLU A 208 -20.00 26.66 -10.74
C GLU A 208 -19.86 26.73 -9.23
N GLU A 209 -18.91 27.52 -8.74
CA GLU A 209 -18.71 27.73 -7.30
C GLU A 209 -19.98 28.29 -6.66
N LYS A 210 -20.60 27.50 -5.79
CA LYS A 210 -21.88 27.87 -5.14
C LYS A 210 -21.71 28.49 -3.76
N SER A 211 -20.55 28.29 -3.10
CA SER A 211 -20.34 28.79 -1.74
C SER A 211 -18.90 29.28 -1.47
N LYS A 212 -18.74 30.14 -0.46
CA LYS A 212 -17.44 30.59 0.02
C LYS A 212 -16.58 29.44 0.55
N ILE A 213 -17.21 28.43 1.15
CA ILE A 213 -16.56 27.22 1.68
C ILE A 213 -15.99 26.38 0.54
N GLU A 214 -16.76 26.18 -0.54
CA GLU A 214 -16.30 25.46 -1.72
C GLU A 214 -15.08 26.15 -2.34
N ARG A 215 -15.12 27.46 -2.51
CA ARG A 215 -14.01 28.27 -3.03
C ARG A 215 -12.78 28.13 -2.15
N PHE A 216 -12.93 28.15 -0.82
CA PHE A 216 -11.82 27.95 0.12
C PHE A 216 -11.13 26.60 -0.10
N PHE A 217 -11.89 25.50 -0.17
CA PHE A 217 -11.33 24.17 -0.40
C PHE A 217 -10.73 24.02 -1.80
N ARG A 218 -11.33 24.58 -2.83
CA ARG A 218 -10.75 24.59 -4.19
C ARG A 218 -9.41 25.30 -4.23
N ASN A 219 -9.30 26.44 -3.56
CA ASN A 219 -8.04 27.19 -3.50
C ASN A 219 -6.89 26.43 -2.84
N ILE A 220 -7.19 25.48 -1.96
CA ILE A 220 -6.18 24.64 -1.27
C ILE A 220 -5.88 23.37 -2.08
N TYR A 221 -6.91 22.68 -2.54
CA TYR A 221 -6.75 21.32 -3.05
C TYR A 221 -6.63 21.19 -4.57
N TYR A 222 -7.01 22.21 -5.33
CA TYR A 222 -6.89 22.18 -6.79
C TYR A 222 -5.61 22.85 -7.26
N GLU A 223 -5.00 22.31 -8.31
CA GLU A 223 -3.74 22.82 -8.86
C GLU A 223 -3.82 24.30 -9.27
N THR A 224 -4.97 24.73 -9.76
CA THR A 224 -5.25 26.13 -10.12
C THR A 224 -5.53 27.04 -8.93
N GLY A 225 -5.61 26.51 -7.72
CA GLY A 225 -5.92 27.25 -6.51
C GLY A 225 -4.75 28.09 -6.00
N SER A 226 -5.04 29.29 -5.49
CA SER A 226 -4.02 30.24 -5.02
C SER A 226 -3.16 29.72 -3.87
N ASN A 227 -3.68 28.81 -3.05
CA ASN A 227 -3.01 28.25 -1.87
C ASN A 227 -2.54 26.79 -2.08
N HIS A 228 -2.70 26.24 -3.29
CA HIS A 228 -2.34 24.84 -3.57
C HIS A 228 -0.85 24.57 -3.34
N SER A 229 0.03 25.47 -3.74
CA SER A 229 1.47 25.33 -3.52
C SER A 229 1.83 25.26 -2.04
N ILE A 230 1.16 26.05 -1.19
CA ILE A 230 1.39 26.01 0.27
C ILE A 230 0.99 24.65 0.84
N PHE A 231 -0.19 24.17 0.48
CA PHE A 231 -0.65 22.81 0.86
C PHE A 231 0.37 21.76 0.44
N LYS A 232 0.78 21.76 -0.83
CA LYS A 232 1.75 20.83 -1.39
C LYS A 232 3.07 20.83 -0.61
N TYR A 233 3.62 21.99 -0.30
CA TYR A 233 4.89 22.08 0.44
C TYR A 233 4.77 21.60 1.88
N ILE A 234 3.66 21.87 2.55
CA ILE A 234 3.43 21.39 3.93
C ILE A 234 3.36 19.87 3.97
N VAL A 235 2.53 19.25 3.12
CA VAL A 235 2.39 17.78 3.13
C VAL A 235 3.65 17.09 2.61
N GLN A 236 4.37 17.70 1.65
CA GLN A 236 5.66 17.22 1.18
C GLN A 236 6.70 17.22 2.30
N GLY A 237 6.81 18.32 3.06
CA GLY A 237 7.72 18.43 4.20
C GLY A 237 7.40 17.40 5.29
N ALA A 238 6.11 17.21 5.59
CA ALA A 238 5.65 16.19 6.53
C ALA A 238 6.03 14.77 6.06
N TRP A 239 5.80 14.46 4.79
CA TRP A 239 6.13 13.16 4.21
C TRP A 239 7.63 12.86 4.24
N LEU A 240 8.46 13.79 3.77
CA LEU A 240 9.92 13.66 3.81
C LEU A 240 10.44 13.49 5.24
N THR A 241 9.85 14.22 6.21
CA THR A 241 10.20 14.05 7.63
C THR A 241 9.92 12.63 8.10
N ILE A 242 8.77 12.05 7.74
CA ILE A 242 8.45 10.64 8.07
C ILE A 242 9.45 9.68 7.43
N LEU A 243 9.83 9.87 6.17
CA LEU A 243 10.82 9.02 5.51
C LEU A 243 12.22 9.10 6.18
N VAL A 244 12.63 10.31 6.59
CA VAL A 244 13.87 10.49 7.37
C VAL A 244 13.77 9.79 8.71
N MET A 245 12.68 10.01 9.46
CA MET A 245 12.46 9.34 10.76
C MET A 245 12.44 7.81 10.62
N GLN A 246 11.85 7.29 9.52
CA GLN A 246 11.87 5.86 9.23
C GLN A 246 13.30 5.33 9.00
N SER A 247 14.16 6.08 8.32
CA SER A 247 15.56 5.67 8.12
C SER A 247 16.32 5.50 9.43
N LEU A 248 15.91 6.20 10.50
CA LEU A 248 16.49 6.08 11.83
C LEU A 248 16.27 4.71 12.50
N ASN A 249 15.40 3.86 11.95
CA ASN A 249 15.27 2.46 12.42
C ASN A 249 16.59 1.68 12.33
N THR A 250 17.54 2.12 11.51
CA THR A 250 18.89 1.53 11.42
C THR A 250 19.70 1.64 12.72
N PHE A 251 19.35 2.59 13.60
CA PHE A 251 19.98 2.75 14.92
C PHE A 251 19.42 1.80 15.99
N ILE A 252 18.30 1.11 15.72
CA ILE A 252 17.75 0.11 16.63
C ILE A 252 18.58 -1.16 16.54
N LYS A 253 19.16 -1.61 17.65
CA LYS A 253 19.93 -2.85 17.69
C LYS A 253 18.99 -4.04 17.42
N ARG A 254 19.44 -4.98 16.58
CA ARG A 254 18.64 -6.16 16.20
C ARG A 254 18.08 -6.94 17.39
N LYS A 255 18.80 -6.99 18.52
CA LYS A 255 18.36 -7.67 19.75
C LYS A 255 17.21 -6.94 20.48
N ASP A 256 17.08 -5.63 20.27
CA ASP A 256 16.07 -4.78 20.91
C ASP A 256 14.79 -4.70 20.04
N MET A 257 14.79 -5.25 18.83
CA MET A 257 13.61 -5.34 17.97
C MET A 257 12.69 -6.46 18.43
N ASP A 258 11.47 -6.12 18.84
CA ASP A 258 10.41 -7.10 19.05
C ASP A 258 9.76 -7.55 17.72
N ASN A 259 8.85 -8.50 17.77
CA ASN A 259 8.20 -9.02 16.57
C ASN A 259 7.26 -8.00 15.93
N ASN A 260 6.70 -7.06 16.69
CA ASN A 260 5.84 -6.01 16.15
C ASN A 260 6.63 -5.07 15.24
N VAL A 261 7.80 -4.61 15.72
CA VAL A 261 8.74 -3.80 14.92
C VAL A 261 9.18 -4.55 13.67
N ARG A 262 9.52 -5.84 13.80
CA ARG A 262 9.93 -6.66 12.64
C ARG A 262 8.82 -6.79 11.59
N VAL A 263 7.57 -6.99 12.00
CA VAL A 263 6.41 -7.03 11.08
C VAL A 263 6.23 -5.71 10.36
N ILE A 264 6.30 -4.58 11.08
CA ILE A 264 6.18 -3.25 10.50
C ILE A 264 7.26 -3.04 9.45
N LEU A 265 8.53 -3.27 9.79
CA LEU A 265 9.65 -3.07 8.86
C LEU A 265 9.58 -4.02 7.67
N LEU A 266 9.25 -5.31 7.89
CA LEU A 266 9.09 -6.28 6.81
C LEU A 266 7.94 -5.90 5.88
N SER A 267 6.84 -5.35 6.40
CA SER A 267 5.72 -4.90 5.57
C SER A 267 6.11 -3.71 4.68
N LEU A 268 6.91 -2.78 5.18
CA LEU A 268 7.39 -1.64 4.38
C LEU A 268 8.43 -2.08 3.33
N ILE A 269 9.29 -3.05 3.66
CA ILE A 269 10.20 -3.67 2.68
C ILE A 269 9.37 -4.41 1.61
N GLY A 270 8.37 -5.17 2.02
CA GLY A 270 7.46 -5.86 1.10
C GLY A 270 6.71 -4.90 0.18
N LEU A 271 6.25 -3.76 0.70
CA LEU A 271 5.65 -2.70 -0.10
C LEU A 271 6.65 -2.13 -1.12
N PHE A 272 7.89 -1.84 -0.70
CA PHE A 272 8.94 -1.37 -1.60
C PHE A 272 9.21 -2.38 -2.73
N ILE A 273 9.29 -3.67 -2.43
CA ILE A 273 9.47 -4.72 -3.44
C ILE A 273 8.26 -4.77 -4.38
N PHE A 274 7.05 -4.67 -3.84
CA PHE A 274 5.82 -4.64 -4.64
C PHE A 274 5.83 -3.46 -5.63
N GLU A 275 6.09 -2.24 -5.14
CA GLU A 275 6.17 -1.04 -5.97
C GLU A 275 7.33 -1.10 -6.99
N SER A 276 8.41 -1.82 -6.68
CA SER A 276 9.52 -2.04 -7.61
C SER A 276 9.13 -2.92 -8.81
N ILE A 277 8.18 -3.83 -8.65
CA ILE A 277 7.74 -4.76 -9.69
C ILE A 277 6.61 -4.16 -10.53
N PHE A 278 5.61 -3.56 -9.88
CA PHE A 278 4.38 -3.12 -10.51
C PHE A 278 4.44 -1.63 -10.93
N GLU A 279 3.37 -1.10 -11.47
CA GLU A 279 3.24 0.32 -11.85
C GLU A 279 3.64 1.25 -10.69
N ALA A 280 4.43 2.29 -10.98
CA ALA A 280 4.87 3.29 -10.02
C ALA A 280 3.80 4.38 -9.84
N ARG A 281 3.35 4.59 -8.61
CA ARG A 281 2.36 5.62 -8.30
C ARG A 281 2.42 6.01 -6.84
N ALA A 282 2.65 7.28 -6.53
CA ALA A 282 2.70 7.75 -5.14
C ALA A 282 1.41 7.43 -4.36
N ARG A 283 0.24 7.41 -5.03
CA ARG A 283 -1.04 7.04 -4.44
C ARG A 283 -1.05 5.63 -3.83
N TYR A 284 -0.29 4.70 -4.37
CA TYR A 284 -0.24 3.35 -3.85
C TYR A 284 0.36 3.27 -2.45
N LEU A 285 1.19 4.25 -2.05
CA LEU A 285 1.70 4.34 -0.68
C LEU A 285 0.62 4.78 0.32
N TYR A 286 -0.47 5.43 -0.15
CA TYR A 286 -1.47 6.04 0.72
C TYR A 286 -2.07 5.06 1.72
N THR A 287 -2.36 3.83 1.28
CA THR A 287 -2.88 2.75 2.13
C THR A 287 -1.95 2.42 3.32
N TYR A 288 -0.64 2.66 3.17
CA TYR A 288 0.38 2.36 4.18
C TYR A 288 0.90 3.59 4.94
N VAL A 289 0.41 4.79 4.66
CA VAL A 289 0.85 6.02 5.35
C VAL A 289 0.80 5.89 6.87
N PRO A 290 -0.25 5.34 7.50
CA PRO A 290 -0.25 5.14 8.95
C PRO A 290 0.88 4.22 9.45
N ILE A 291 1.24 3.20 8.67
CA ILE A 291 2.34 2.27 9.00
C ILE A 291 3.71 2.99 8.87
N PHE A 292 3.88 3.84 7.86
CA PHE A 292 5.07 4.71 7.74
C PHE A 292 5.21 5.65 8.93
N ILE A 293 4.12 6.27 9.38
CA ILE A 293 4.12 7.17 10.55
C ILE A 293 4.54 6.39 11.81
N ILE A 294 3.96 5.21 12.04
CA ILE A 294 4.31 4.37 13.19
C ILE A 294 5.79 3.97 13.12
N SER A 295 6.27 3.51 11.95
CA SER A 295 7.66 3.14 11.73
C SER A 295 8.62 4.32 11.96
N GLY A 296 8.26 5.52 11.47
CA GLY A 296 9.05 6.74 11.69
C GLY A 296 9.16 7.10 13.16
N MET A 297 8.08 7.00 13.94
CA MET A 297 8.10 7.26 15.38
C MET A 297 8.95 6.24 16.15
N ILE A 298 8.89 4.97 15.76
CA ILE A 298 9.76 3.92 16.32
C ILE A 298 11.23 4.23 16.01
N GLY A 299 11.55 4.62 14.78
CA GLY A 299 12.90 5.00 14.37
C GLY A 299 13.46 6.20 15.16
N LEU A 300 12.64 7.24 15.31
CA LEU A 300 13.01 8.42 16.10
C LEU A 300 13.31 8.06 17.57
N ASN A 301 12.44 7.28 18.21
CA ASN A 301 12.64 6.81 19.57
C ASN A 301 13.92 5.96 19.69
N GLY A 302 14.15 5.04 18.77
CA GLY A 302 15.36 4.22 18.73
C GLY A 302 16.64 5.04 18.57
N PHE A 303 16.62 6.09 17.78
CA PHE A 303 17.71 7.03 17.62
C PHE A 303 17.97 7.85 18.90
N MET A 304 16.92 8.38 19.54
CA MET A 304 17.05 9.10 20.81
C MET A 304 17.64 8.21 21.91
N ASP A 305 17.22 6.95 21.99
CA ASP A 305 17.80 6.01 22.96
C ASP A 305 19.25 5.65 22.67
N TRP A 306 19.62 5.59 21.38
CA TRP A 306 21.00 5.39 20.97
C TRP A 306 21.89 6.59 21.36
N MET A 307 21.39 7.84 21.20
CA MET A 307 22.11 9.05 21.62
C MET A 307 22.32 9.11 23.12
N LYS A 308 21.33 8.72 23.94
CA LYS A 308 21.43 8.72 25.41
C LYS A 308 22.45 7.72 25.96
N LYS A 309 22.80 6.70 25.17
CA LYS A 309 23.74 5.63 25.57
C LYS A 309 25.21 5.92 25.17
N ARG A 310 25.43 7.02 24.49
CA ARG A 310 26.76 7.56 24.13
C ARG A 310 27.17 8.68 25.07
#